data_01b7f9283d009728852122608b2cf171
#
_entry.id   01b7f9283d009728852122608b2cf171
#
_cell.length_a   1.000
_cell.length_b   1.000
_cell.length_c   1.000
_cell.angle_alpha   90.00
_cell.angle_beta   90.00
_cell.angle_gamma   90.00
#
_symmetry.space_group_name_H-M   'P 1'
#
loop_
_entity.id
_entity.type
_entity.pdbx_description
1 polymer ?
#
loop_
_entity_poly.entity_id
_entity_poly.type
_entity_poly.pdbx_seq_one_letter_code
_entity_poly.pdbx_strand_id
1 'polypeptide(L)'
;MKILLIDNYDSFTFNLYHYLSSLNTKVDVVRNDKITSKDIVNKRYNKIVISPGPGNPNQSGNCLDILKSLHKDIPFLGVCLGHQIIGQVFGSKIIQAKKLMHGKTSKIKSKKIGILKNLPNTFEATRYHSLIIDRKSLSSDLEITAETNDGLIMGVQHKKFNIHGVQFHPESIKTKLGIKILKNFINY
;
A
#
# COMPACT_ATOMS: atom_id res chain seq x y z
N MET A 1 2.27 19.79 1.95
CA MET A 1 1.37 18.70 1.56
C MET A 1 0.83 18.03 2.82
N LYS A 2 -0.48 17.73 2.87
CA LYS A 2 -1.15 17.09 4.01
C LYS A 2 -1.54 15.66 3.64
N ILE A 3 -1.06 14.68 4.39
CA ILE A 3 -1.28 13.24 4.15
C ILE A 3 -2.12 12.67 5.28
N LEU A 4 -3.11 11.85 4.94
CA LEU A 4 -3.79 10.99 5.89
C LEU A 4 -3.11 9.62 5.90
N LEU A 5 -2.66 9.17 7.05
CA LEU A 5 -2.25 7.80 7.28
C LEU A 5 -3.35 7.09 8.06
N ILE A 6 -4.07 6.18 7.39
CA ILE A 6 -5.10 5.37 8.02
C ILE A 6 -4.42 4.20 8.73
N ASP A 7 -4.60 4.14 10.04
CA ASP A 7 -4.00 3.11 10.89
C ASP A 7 -4.96 1.93 11.08
N ASN A 8 -4.58 0.78 10.55
CA ASN A 8 -5.29 -0.49 10.70
C ASN A 8 -4.91 -1.22 12.00
N TYR A 9 -4.65 -0.50 13.10
CA TYR A 9 -4.25 -1.07 14.38
C TYR A 9 -2.94 -1.87 14.28
N ASP A 10 -1.98 -1.32 13.54
CA ASP A 10 -0.70 -1.97 13.25
C ASP A 10 0.47 -1.30 13.96
N SER A 11 1.38 -2.10 14.51
CA SER A 11 2.57 -1.61 15.22
C SER A 11 3.58 -0.89 14.30
N PHE A 12 3.56 -1.14 13.01
CA PHE A 12 4.44 -0.50 12.02
C PHE A 12 3.88 0.82 11.46
N THR A 13 2.65 1.20 11.79
CA THR A 13 2.04 2.45 11.31
C THR A 13 2.91 3.67 11.64
N PHE A 14 3.48 3.72 12.84
CA PHE A 14 4.32 4.85 13.25
C PHE A 14 5.68 4.89 12.52
N ASN A 15 6.19 3.77 12.02
CA ASN A 15 7.36 3.78 11.13
C ASN A 15 7.03 4.46 9.79
N LEU A 16 5.84 4.18 9.21
CA LEU A 16 5.35 4.91 8.04
C LEU A 16 5.19 6.40 8.34
N TYR A 17 4.59 6.75 9.49
CA TYR A 17 4.47 8.13 9.93
C TYR A 17 5.83 8.84 9.96
N HIS A 18 6.84 8.24 10.59
CA HIS A 18 8.17 8.83 10.69
C HIS A 18 8.82 9.03 9.32
N TYR A 19 8.73 8.03 8.43
CA TYR A 19 9.29 8.15 7.09
C TYR A 19 8.57 9.21 6.25
N LEU A 20 7.25 9.24 6.27
CA LEU A 20 6.48 10.26 5.55
C LEU A 20 6.77 11.66 6.09
N SER A 21 6.81 11.83 7.41
CA SER A 21 7.10 13.12 8.05
C SER A 21 8.53 13.61 7.73
N SER A 22 9.51 12.70 7.64
CA SER A 22 10.89 13.07 7.25
C SER A 22 11.01 13.59 5.81
N LEU A 23 9.98 13.40 4.99
CA LEU A 23 9.89 13.90 3.61
C LEU A 23 9.19 15.26 3.50
N ASN A 24 9.21 16.06 4.57
CA ASN A 24 8.61 17.40 4.64
C ASN A 24 7.10 17.43 4.36
N THR A 25 6.37 16.41 4.85
CA THR A 25 4.92 16.34 4.77
C THR A 25 4.29 16.46 6.15
N LYS A 26 3.07 17.01 6.22
CA LYS A 26 2.23 16.97 7.41
C LYS A 26 1.39 15.70 7.38
N VAL A 27 1.56 14.82 8.36
CA VAL A 27 0.89 13.53 8.43
C VAL A 27 -0.06 13.51 9.61
N ASP A 28 -1.35 13.27 9.35
CA ASP A 28 -2.34 12.96 10.38
C ASP A 28 -2.52 11.43 10.42
N VAL A 29 -2.40 10.82 11.59
CA VAL A 29 -2.66 9.38 11.81
C VAL A 29 -4.04 9.22 12.41
N VAL A 30 -4.91 8.45 11.77
CA VAL A 30 -6.27 8.22 12.25
C VAL A 30 -6.62 6.74 12.10
N ARG A 31 -7.25 6.15 13.13
CA ARG A 31 -7.69 4.76 13.11
C ARG A 31 -8.74 4.51 12.02
N ASN A 32 -8.74 3.33 11.43
CA ASN A 32 -9.55 2.95 10.28
C ASN A 32 -11.08 3.01 10.56
N ASP A 33 -11.49 2.90 11.82
CA ASP A 33 -12.88 2.99 12.29
C ASP A 33 -13.28 4.40 12.79
N LYS A 34 -12.33 5.35 12.81
CA LYS A 34 -12.52 6.72 13.35
C LYS A 34 -12.50 7.80 12.28
N ILE A 35 -12.55 7.43 11.00
CA ILE A 35 -12.57 8.37 9.89
C ILE A 35 -13.48 7.85 8.78
N THR A 36 -14.21 8.78 8.16
CA THR A 36 -15.10 8.50 7.04
C THR A 36 -14.64 9.26 5.79
N SER A 37 -15.19 8.90 4.61
CA SER A 37 -14.92 9.62 3.36
C SER A 37 -15.30 11.09 3.47
N LYS A 38 -16.41 11.43 4.17
CA LYS A 38 -16.85 12.80 4.41
C LYS A 38 -15.84 13.60 5.23
N ASP A 39 -15.28 13.00 6.28
CA ASP A 39 -14.25 13.65 7.11
C ASP A 39 -12.99 13.95 6.30
N ILE A 40 -12.61 13.03 5.41
CA ILE A 40 -11.43 13.17 4.55
C ILE A 40 -11.58 14.36 3.61
N VAL A 41 -12.72 14.47 2.95
CA VAL A 41 -13.04 15.60 2.06
C VAL A 41 -13.03 16.93 2.83
N ASN A 42 -13.69 16.99 3.98
CA ASN A 42 -13.74 18.19 4.82
C ASN A 42 -12.37 18.65 5.30
N LYS A 43 -11.49 17.72 5.64
CA LYS A 43 -10.12 18.01 6.12
C LYS A 43 -9.12 18.28 4.99
N ARG A 44 -9.51 18.13 3.73
CA ARG A 44 -8.72 18.44 2.52
C ARG A 44 -7.36 17.77 2.49
N TYR A 45 -7.31 16.46 2.65
CA TYR A 45 -6.07 15.71 2.49
C TYR A 45 -5.66 15.65 1.01
N ASN A 46 -4.35 15.78 0.77
CA ASN A 46 -3.80 15.71 -0.58
C ASN A 46 -3.54 14.27 -1.03
N LYS A 47 -3.23 13.37 -0.09
CA LYS A 47 -2.95 11.95 -0.35
C LYS A 47 -3.38 11.11 0.85
N ILE A 48 -3.65 9.83 0.58
CA ILE A 48 -4.03 8.85 1.62
C ILE A 48 -3.06 7.68 1.56
N VAL A 49 -2.57 7.27 2.73
CA VAL A 49 -1.79 6.03 2.91
C VAL A 49 -2.61 5.10 3.79
N ILE A 50 -2.84 3.88 3.33
CA ILE A 50 -3.50 2.81 4.11
C ILE A 50 -2.41 1.91 4.66
N SER A 51 -2.29 1.85 5.97
CA SER A 51 -1.23 1.11 6.67
C SER A 51 -1.35 -0.41 6.51
N PRO A 52 -0.31 -1.17 6.86
CA PRO A 52 -0.44 -2.57 7.22
C PRO A 52 -1.49 -2.77 8.31
N GLY A 53 -1.86 -4.02 8.55
CA GLY A 53 -2.79 -4.36 9.63
C GLY A 53 -3.04 -5.86 9.72
N PRO A 54 -3.65 -6.31 10.82
CA PRO A 54 -4.05 -7.71 11.00
C PRO A 54 -5.28 -8.07 10.14
N GLY A 55 -5.53 -9.38 10.02
CA GLY A 55 -6.72 -9.91 9.39
C GLY A 55 -6.73 -9.81 7.87
N ASN A 56 -7.84 -9.38 7.31
CA ASN A 56 -8.07 -9.28 5.87
C ASN A 56 -8.82 -7.97 5.53
N PRO A 57 -8.97 -7.62 4.23
CA PRO A 57 -9.63 -6.38 3.83
C PRO A 57 -11.03 -6.14 4.42
N ASN A 58 -11.83 -7.20 4.62
CA ASN A 58 -13.18 -7.05 5.18
C ASN A 58 -13.17 -6.62 6.66
N GLN A 59 -12.03 -6.75 7.33
CA GLN A 59 -11.82 -6.37 8.74
C GLN A 59 -11.09 -5.02 8.87
N SER A 60 -10.96 -4.26 7.79
CA SER A 60 -10.20 -3.00 7.75
C SER A 60 -11.04 -1.75 8.09
N GLY A 61 -12.09 -1.90 8.86
CA GLY A 61 -12.97 -0.77 9.22
C GLY A 61 -13.53 -0.08 7.98
N ASN A 62 -13.36 1.23 7.88
CA ASN A 62 -13.90 2.04 6.78
C ASN A 62 -13.02 2.07 5.51
N CYS A 63 -11.88 1.36 5.48
CA CYS A 63 -10.90 1.48 4.38
C CYS A 63 -11.46 1.12 3.01
N LEU A 64 -12.27 0.05 2.91
CA LEU A 64 -12.89 -0.36 1.64
C LEU A 64 -13.80 0.75 1.09
N ASP A 65 -14.66 1.32 1.93
CA ASP A 65 -15.63 2.35 1.54
C ASP A 65 -14.93 3.69 1.23
N ILE A 66 -13.89 4.03 1.98
CA ILE A 66 -13.06 5.21 1.73
C ILE A 66 -12.41 5.11 0.34
N LEU A 67 -11.77 3.98 0.03
CA LEU A 67 -11.12 3.81 -1.26
C LEU A 67 -12.14 3.81 -2.41
N LYS A 68 -13.27 3.08 -2.27
CA LYS A 68 -14.36 3.08 -3.26
C LYS A 68 -14.89 4.48 -3.56
N SER A 69 -15.05 5.29 -2.52
CA SER A 69 -15.66 6.63 -2.65
C SER A 69 -14.70 7.68 -3.20
N LEU A 70 -13.40 7.59 -2.88
CA LEU A 70 -12.44 8.68 -3.10
C LEU A 70 -11.33 8.36 -4.11
N HIS A 71 -11.31 7.17 -4.69
CA HIS A 71 -10.21 6.71 -5.57
C HIS A 71 -10.00 7.55 -6.83
N LYS A 72 -11.02 8.29 -7.26
CA LYS A 72 -10.95 9.17 -8.46
C LYS A 72 -10.36 10.53 -8.14
N ASP A 73 -10.48 10.98 -6.89
CA ASP A 73 -10.25 12.36 -6.49
C ASP A 73 -8.94 12.52 -5.70
N ILE A 74 -8.53 11.49 -4.97
CA ILE A 74 -7.37 11.55 -4.07
C ILE A 74 -6.41 10.39 -4.38
N PRO A 75 -5.09 10.63 -4.47
CA PRO A 75 -4.09 9.58 -4.60
C PRO A 75 -4.01 8.67 -3.38
N PHE A 76 -3.85 7.34 -3.63
CA PHE A 76 -3.74 6.33 -2.58
C PHE A 76 -2.44 5.53 -2.67
N LEU A 77 -1.86 5.23 -1.52
CA LEU A 77 -0.86 4.19 -1.33
C LEU A 77 -1.37 3.16 -0.33
N GLY A 78 -1.47 1.90 -0.72
CA GLY A 78 -1.75 0.79 0.18
C GLY A 78 -0.49 -0.01 0.50
N VAL A 79 -0.22 -0.23 1.79
CA VAL A 79 0.91 -1.04 2.28
C VAL A 79 0.38 -2.31 2.91
N CYS A 80 0.85 -3.47 2.49
CA CYS A 80 0.51 -4.81 2.98
C CYS A 80 -1.01 -5.05 2.96
N LEU A 81 -1.72 -4.89 4.08
CA LEU A 81 -3.19 -4.93 4.12
C LEU A 81 -3.80 -3.89 3.16
N GLY A 82 -3.24 -2.67 3.12
CA GLY A 82 -3.69 -1.62 2.20
C GLY A 82 -3.57 -2.02 0.73
N HIS A 83 -2.52 -2.76 0.34
CA HIS A 83 -2.38 -3.33 -1.00
C HIS A 83 -3.48 -4.35 -1.32
N GLN A 84 -3.82 -5.21 -0.34
CA GLN A 84 -4.90 -6.19 -0.49
C GLN A 84 -6.27 -5.51 -0.58
N ILE A 85 -6.49 -4.41 0.17
CA ILE A 85 -7.69 -3.57 0.07
C ILE A 85 -7.83 -3.02 -1.35
N ILE A 86 -6.75 -2.50 -1.95
CA ILE A 86 -6.74 -2.06 -3.35
C ILE A 86 -7.14 -3.21 -4.27
N GLY A 87 -6.50 -4.37 -4.13
CA GLY A 87 -6.84 -5.55 -4.93
C GLY A 87 -8.33 -5.89 -4.87
N GLN A 88 -8.88 -5.96 -3.65
CA GLN A 88 -10.29 -6.34 -3.43
C GLN A 88 -11.28 -5.28 -3.94
N VAL A 89 -11.02 -4.00 -3.73
CA VAL A 89 -11.91 -2.92 -4.20
C VAL A 89 -12.05 -2.94 -5.72
N PHE A 90 -10.98 -3.26 -6.43
CA PHE A 90 -11.02 -3.39 -7.90
C PHE A 90 -11.36 -4.80 -8.39
N GLY A 91 -11.86 -5.70 -7.53
CA GLY A 91 -12.44 -6.99 -7.92
C GLY A 91 -11.49 -8.17 -7.93
N SER A 92 -10.24 -8.01 -7.49
CA SER A 92 -9.33 -9.14 -7.33
C SER A 92 -9.64 -9.93 -6.06
N LYS A 93 -9.44 -11.26 -6.09
CA LYS A 93 -9.57 -12.12 -4.92
C LYS A 93 -8.33 -12.03 -4.04
N ILE A 94 -8.54 -12.04 -2.73
CA ILE A 94 -7.47 -12.15 -1.74
C ILE A 94 -7.48 -13.58 -1.23
N ILE A 95 -6.34 -14.25 -1.35
CA ILE A 95 -6.19 -15.66 -1.01
C ILE A 95 -5.02 -15.88 -0.05
N GLN A 96 -5.01 -17.03 0.59
CA GLN A 96 -3.89 -17.42 1.45
C GLN A 96 -2.66 -17.77 0.59
N ALA A 97 -1.51 -17.23 0.98
CA ALA A 97 -0.23 -17.57 0.36
C ALA A 97 0.19 -19.00 0.75
N LYS A 98 0.87 -19.69 -0.16
CA LYS A 98 1.41 -21.04 0.11
C LYS A 98 2.43 -21.06 1.26
N LYS A 99 3.10 -19.96 1.51
CA LYS A 99 4.10 -19.80 2.58
C LYS A 99 3.82 -18.54 3.38
N LEU A 100 3.79 -18.69 4.71
CA LEU A 100 3.74 -17.57 5.63
C LEU A 100 5.07 -16.81 5.59
N MET A 101 4.99 -15.49 5.44
CA MET A 101 6.13 -14.58 5.51
C MET A 101 6.02 -13.75 6.79
N HIS A 102 7.04 -13.86 7.65
CA HIS A 102 7.10 -13.10 8.90
C HIS A 102 8.51 -12.56 9.13
N GLY A 103 8.72 -11.27 8.87
CA GLY A 103 10.01 -10.58 9.05
C GLY A 103 11.14 -11.04 8.12
N LYS A 104 10.82 -11.78 7.07
CA LYS A 104 11.79 -12.27 6.09
C LYS A 104 11.92 -11.30 4.92
N THR A 105 13.14 -11.11 4.43
CA THR A 105 13.39 -10.38 3.18
C THR A 105 13.20 -11.30 1.98
N SER A 106 12.81 -10.71 0.86
CA SER A 106 12.73 -11.38 -0.43
C SER A 106 13.26 -10.47 -1.53
N LYS A 107 13.83 -11.06 -2.57
CA LYS A 107 14.14 -10.34 -3.80
C LYS A 107 12.86 -10.03 -4.56
N ILE A 108 12.64 -8.75 -4.84
CA ILE A 108 11.48 -8.22 -5.55
C ILE A 108 11.94 -7.75 -6.92
N LYS A 109 11.34 -8.29 -7.98
CA LYS A 109 11.52 -7.82 -9.35
C LYS A 109 10.61 -6.62 -9.58
N SER A 110 11.17 -5.49 -9.97
CA SER A 110 10.45 -4.24 -10.25
C SER A 110 10.33 -3.99 -11.74
N LYS A 111 9.16 -3.57 -12.20
CA LYS A 111 8.96 -3.08 -13.56
C LYS A 111 9.39 -1.60 -13.73
N LYS A 112 9.84 -0.95 -12.67
CA LYS A 112 10.29 0.47 -12.68
C LYS A 112 9.22 1.47 -13.13
N ILE A 113 7.96 1.18 -12.89
CA ILE A 113 6.83 2.06 -13.20
C ILE A 113 6.19 2.59 -11.92
N GLY A 114 5.40 3.63 -12.03
CA GLY A 114 4.70 4.26 -10.92
C GLY A 114 5.63 4.67 -9.79
N ILE A 115 5.28 4.31 -8.56
CA ILE A 115 6.11 4.62 -7.38
C ILE A 115 7.42 3.82 -7.31
N LEU A 116 7.61 2.82 -8.18
CA LEU A 116 8.84 2.04 -8.30
C LEU A 116 9.79 2.57 -9.39
N LYS A 117 9.47 3.71 -10.00
CA LYS A 117 10.35 4.37 -10.98
C LYS A 117 11.72 4.69 -10.37
N ASN A 118 12.76 4.60 -11.19
CA ASN A 118 14.15 4.86 -10.78
C ASN A 118 14.68 3.93 -9.66
N LEU A 119 14.04 2.77 -9.46
CA LEU A 119 14.56 1.68 -8.63
C LEU A 119 15.35 0.68 -9.49
N PRO A 120 16.21 -0.15 -8.87
CA PRO A 120 16.83 -1.27 -9.56
C PRO A 120 15.80 -2.28 -10.09
N ASN A 121 16.17 -3.08 -11.09
CA ASN A 121 15.32 -4.18 -11.60
C ASN A 121 14.96 -5.17 -10.49
N THR A 122 15.84 -5.32 -9.49
CA THR A 122 15.64 -6.20 -8.34
C THR A 122 16.15 -5.52 -7.10
N PHE A 123 15.36 -5.60 -6.02
CA PHE A 123 15.75 -5.10 -4.70
C PHE A 123 15.21 -6.02 -3.60
N GLU A 124 15.76 -5.91 -2.40
CA GLU A 124 15.29 -6.64 -1.23
C GLU A 124 14.22 -5.84 -0.47
N ALA A 125 13.15 -6.52 -0.04
CA ALA A 125 12.12 -5.94 0.79
C ALA A 125 11.60 -6.93 1.84
N THR A 126 11.22 -6.39 2.99
CA THR A 126 10.68 -7.17 4.12
C THR A 126 9.20 -7.49 3.90
N ARG A 127 8.81 -8.70 4.27
CA ARG A 127 7.45 -9.21 4.12
C ARG A 127 6.92 -9.75 5.45
N TYR A 128 5.65 -9.40 5.77
CA TYR A 128 4.91 -9.86 6.96
C TYR A 128 3.48 -10.19 6.56
N HIS A 129 3.25 -11.19 5.70
CA HIS A 129 1.91 -11.48 5.22
C HIS A 129 1.64 -12.98 5.04
N SER A 130 0.40 -13.37 5.27
CA SER A 130 -0.16 -14.68 4.95
C SER A 130 -1.16 -14.62 3.78
N LEU A 131 -1.65 -13.43 3.44
CA LEU A 131 -2.58 -13.20 2.34
C LEU A 131 -1.89 -12.48 1.19
N ILE A 132 -2.41 -12.71 -0.02
CA ILE A 132 -1.91 -12.13 -1.28
C ILE A 132 -3.07 -11.86 -2.24
N ILE A 133 -2.87 -10.98 -3.20
CA ILE A 133 -3.74 -10.85 -4.37
C ILE A 133 -3.55 -12.11 -5.24
N ASP A 134 -4.63 -12.80 -5.55
CA ASP A 134 -4.61 -13.93 -6.48
C ASP A 134 -4.36 -13.45 -7.91
N ARG A 135 -3.23 -13.88 -8.48
CA ARG A 135 -2.83 -13.52 -9.85
C ARG A 135 -3.89 -13.89 -10.91
N LYS A 136 -4.60 -15.01 -10.72
CA LYS A 136 -5.61 -15.48 -11.69
C LYS A 136 -6.85 -14.59 -11.73
N SER A 137 -7.12 -13.88 -10.65
CA SER A 137 -8.26 -12.97 -10.51
C SER A 137 -7.88 -11.50 -10.56
N LEU A 138 -6.63 -11.18 -10.94
CA LEU A 138 -6.19 -9.78 -10.99
C LEU A 138 -7.11 -8.98 -11.91
N SER A 139 -7.65 -7.90 -11.36
CA SER A 139 -8.53 -6.99 -12.09
C SER A 139 -7.85 -6.42 -13.34
N SER A 140 -8.62 -6.26 -14.42
CA SER A 140 -8.16 -5.58 -15.65
C SER A 140 -7.82 -4.10 -15.43
N ASP A 141 -8.32 -3.48 -14.36
CA ASP A 141 -8.02 -2.08 -14.00
C ASP A 141 -6.66 -1.92 -13.32
N LEU A 142 -6.09 -3.02 -12.84
CA LEU A 142 -4.80 -3.02 -12.16
C LEU A 142 -3.68 -3.51 -13.07
N GLU A 143 -2.50 -3.00 -12.85
CA GLU A 143 -1.25 -3.42 -13.45
C GLU A 143 -0.26 -3.87 -12.38
N ILE A 144 0.42 -5.01 -12.59
CA ILE A 144 1.47 -5.49 -11.72
C ILE A 144 2.72 -4.63 -11.91
N THR A 145 3.22 -4.03 -10.83
CA THR A 145 4.43 -3.20 -10.83
C THR A 145 5.64 -3.91 -10.24
N ALA A 146 5.41 -4.93 -9.41
CA ALA A 146 6.46 -5.75 -8.81
C ALA A 146 5.98 -7.16 -8.49
N GLU A 147 6.91 -8.12 -8.48
CA GLU A 147 6.63 -9.52 -8.15
C GLU A 147 7.86 -10.23 -7.56
N THR A 148 7.65 -11.34 -6.89
CA THR A 148 8.70 -12.26 -6.48
C THR A 148 9.13 -13.18 -7.64
N ASN A 149 10.25 -13.91 -7.48
CA ASN A 149 10.71 -14.88 -8.49
C ASN A 149 9.69 -16.00 -8.75
N ASP A 150 8.93 -16.39 -7.74
CA ASP A 150 7.84 -17.41 -7.83
C ASP A 150 6.49 -16.82 -8.24
N GLY A 151 6.48 -15.56 -8.70
CA GLY A 151 5.32 -14.94 -9.35
C GLY A 151 4.26 -14.38 -8.40
N LEU A 152 4.55 -14.21 -7.10
CA LEU A 152 3.62 -13.53 -6.19
C LEU A 152 3.60 -12.04 -6.49
N ILE A 153 2.41 -11.45 -6.57
CA ILE A 153 2.24 -10.02 -6.79
C ILE A 153 2.71 -9.26 -5.54
N MET A 154 3.71 -8.41 -5.73
CA MET A 154 4.31 -7.59 -4.68
C MET A 154 4.07 -6.10 -4.87
N GLY A 155 3.55 -5.69 -6.01
CA GLY A 155 3.15 -4.33 -6.28
C GLY A 155 2.11 -4.26 -7.37
N VAL A 156 1.16 -3.34 -7.20
CA VAL A 156 0.14 -3.00 -8.21
C VAL A 156 0.00 -1.49 -8.32
N GLN A 157 -0.47 -1.05 -9.48
CA GLN A 157 -0.99 0.30 -9.66
C GLN A 157 -2.29 0.25 -10.46
N HIS A 158 -3.15 1.24 -10.27
CA HIS A 158 -4.33 1.42 -11.11
C HIS A 158 -3.91 2.07 -12.44
N LYS A 159 -4.48 1.60 -13.56
CA LYS A 159 -4.10 2.06 -14.90
C LYS A 159 -4.48 3.51 -15.21
N LYS A 160 -5.51 4.05 -14.54
CA LYS A 160 -6.05 5.41 -14.80
C LYS A 160 -5.85 6.36 -13.63
N PHE A 161 -5.97 5.87 -12.39
CA PHE A 161 -5.95 6.71 -11.19
C PHE A 161 -4.63 6.58 -10.45
N ASN A 162 -4.25 7.60 -9.70
CA ASN A 162 -3.03 7.61 -8.90
C ASN A 162 -3.23 6.74 -7.63
N ILE A 163 -3.27 5.43 -7.83
CA ILE A 163 -3.44 4.43 -6.79
C ILE A 163 -2.35 3.39 -6.92
N HIS A 164 -1.61 3.20 -5.84
CA HIS A 164 -0.48 2.28 -5.78
C HIS A 164 -0.59 1.36 -4.57
N GLY A 165 -0.18 0.12 -4.72
CA GLY A 165 -0.14 -0.84 -3.62
C GLY A 165 1.18 -1.61 -3.61
N VAL A 166 1.75 -1.82 -2.42
CA VAL A 166 2.92 -2.68 -2.21
C VAL A 166 2.61 -3.70 -1.13
N GLN A 167 2.85 -5.00 -1.41
CA GLN A 167 2.61 -6.08 -0.45
C GLN A 167 3.71 -6.16 0.61
N PHE A 168 4.91 -5.70 0.30
CA PHE A 168 6.04 -5.60 1.22
C PHE A 168 5.98 -4.32 2.06
N HIS A 169 6.84 -4.23 3.07
CA HIS A 169 6.90 -3.14 4.04
C HIS A 169 8.01 -2.14 3.69
N PRO A 170 7.70 -1.00 3.04
CA PRO A 170 8.69 0.04 2.72
C PRO A 170 9.21 0.75 3.99
N GLU A 171 8.46 0.71 5.09
CA GLU A 171 8.84 1.31 6.38
C GLU A 171 9.79 0.43 7.21
N SER A 172 10.04 -0.80 6.76
CA SER A 172 10.97 -1.68 7.45
C SER A 172 12.43 -1.27 7.19
N ILE A 173 13.25 -1.24 8.25
CA ILE A 173 14.67 -0.90 8.16
C ILE A 173 15.44 -1.81 7.18
N LYS A 174 15.00 -3.05 7.00
CA LYS A 174 15.61 -3.99 6.04
C LYS A 174 15.18 -3.73 4.59
N THR A 175 14.18 -2.87 4.35
CA THR A 175 13.79 -2.42 3.00
C THR A 175 14.55 -1.13 2.67
N LYS A 176 15.83 -1.26 2.31
CA LYS A 176 16.74 -0.11 2.13
C LYS A 176 16.23 0.97 1.15
N LEU A 177 15.40 0.60 0.19
CA LEU A 177 14.82 1.52 -0.79
C LEU A 177 13.44 2.06 -0.39
N GLY A 178 12.95 1.73 0.81
CA GLY A 178 11.61 2.07 1.25
C GLY A 178 11.32 3.58 1.24
N ILE A 179 12.23 4.39 1.78
CA ILE A 179 12.06 5.85 1.77
C ILE A 179 12.00 6.42 0.35
N LYS A 180 12.73 5.83 -0.61
CA LYS A 180 12.69 6.24 -2.02
C LYS A 180 11.33 5.94 -2.65
N ILE A 181 10.72 4.80 -2.30
CA ILE A 181 9.38 4.42 -2.75
C ILE A 181 8.35 5.41 -2.20
N LEU A 182 8.39 5.74 -0.92
CA LEU A 182 7.51 6.71 -0.29
C LEU A 182 7.70 8.11 -0.90
N LYS A 183 8.95 8.54 -1.13
CA LYS A 183 9.25 9.80 -1.82
C LYS A 183 8.69 9.83 -3.24
N ASN A 184 8.78 8.73 -3.97
CA ASN A 184 8.18 8.64 -5.30
C ASN A 184 6.66 8.81 -5.23
N PHE A 185 5.98 8.20 -4.26
CA PHE A 185 4.54 8.39 -4.07
C PHE A 185 4.19 9.85 -3.73
N ILE A 186 4.96 10.50 -2.86
CA ILE A 186 4.74 11.90 -2.50
C ILE A 186 4.85 12.81 -3.73
N ASN A 187 5.78 12.53 -4.62
CA ASN A 187 6.08 13.35 -5.80
C ASN A 187 5.33 12.89 -7.07
N TYR A 188 4.49 11.88 -6.97
CA TYR A 188 3.69 11.35 -8.08
C TYR A 188 2.42 12.19 -8.23
#